data_4f2d067e0228a7e8659acb791a435836
#
_entry.id   4f2d067e0228a7e8659acb791a435836
#
_cell.length_a   1.000
_cell.length_b   1.000
_cell.length_c   1.000
_cell.angle_alpha   90.00
_cell.angle_beta   90.00
_cell.angle_gamma   90.00
#
_symmetry.space_group_name_H-M   'P 1'
#
loop_
_entity.id
_entity.type
_entity.pdbx_description
1 polymer ?
#
loop_
_entity_poly.entity_id
_entity_poly.type
_entity_poly.pdbx_seq_one_letter_code
_entity_poly.pdbx_strand_id
1 'polypeptide(L)'
;MTIKDMSNIKEDRQLKRKKRIRKWILIGVAVVLVLAIAAVSIFLQLYKYHYNKGNEYYDSYKYSDAAAEYNKALSYPVPDGEECAIKVNLVLAKIASVNFDNVPEADLSDTIDLLGDCIDLLCEDGCAHKNDENGHDSTAQELKDELEQILEKLKEQQEQSQGGSDSDEDQDNTGDETEEDTRSGEGEATTEQDPSEKQIEDIIRDGTKEHNRSREEDTGEYNYYGGKSW
;
A
#
# COMPACT_ATOMS: atom_id res chain seq x y z
N MET A 1 -28.62 -28.41 -72.31
CA MET A 1 -28.10 -28.36 -70.90
C MET A 1 -28.46 -29.71 -70.30
N THR A 2 -27.45 -30.53 -69.94
CA THR A 2 -27.65 -31.90 -69.45
C THR A 2 -27.90 -31.91 -67.95
N ILE A 3 -28.62 -32.96 -67.49
CA ILE A 3 -28.87 -33.13 -66.03
C ILE A 3 -27.56 -33.13 -65.23
N LYS A 4 -26.47 -33.61 -65.79
CA LYS A 4 -25.13 -33.66 -65.23
C LYS A 4 -24.50 -32.25 -65.03
N ASP A 5 -24.77 -31.30 -65.94
CA ASP A 5 -24.31 -29.92 -65.82
C ASP A 5 -25.03 -29.19 -64.73
N MET A 6 -26.28 -29.46 -64.48
CA MET A 6 -27.07 -28.87 -63.39
C MET A 6 -26.62 -29.37 -62.01
N SER A 7 -26.21 -30.65 -61.89
CA SER A 7 -25.69 -31.22 -60.64
C SER A 7 -24.33 -30.60 -60.26
N ASN A 8 -23.42 -30.48 -61.24
CA ASN A 8 -22.10 -29.86 -61.00
C ASN A 8 -22.21 -28.38 -60.60
N ILE A 9 -23.13 -27.61 -61.16
CA ILE A 9 -23.37 -26.22 -60.80
C ILE A 9 -23.92 -26.11 -59.35
N LYS A 10 -24.78 -27.01 -58.91
CA LYS A 10 -25.29 -27.06 -57.54
C LYS A 10 -24.16 -27.38 -56.52
N GLU A 11 -23.34 -28.34 -56.85
CA GLU A 11 -22.19 -28.76 -55.99
C GLU A 11 -21.17 -27.65 -55.86
N ASP A 12 -20.80 -26.96 -56.91
CA ASP A 12 -19.88 -25.82 -56.87
C ASP A 12 -20.44 -24.66 -56.04
N ARG A 13 -21.74 -24.37 -56.14
CA ARG A 13 -22.41 -23.37 -55.26
C ARG A 13 -22.37 -23.76 -53.78
N GLN A 14 -22.59 -25.03 -53.47
CA GLN A 14 -22.53 -25.54 -52.10
C GLN A 14 -21.11 -25.45 -51.55
N LEU A 15 -20.09 -25.78 -52.34
CA LEU A 15 -18.68 -25.66 -51.96
C LEU A 15 -18.29 -24.21 -51.70
N LYS A 16 -18.69 -23.28 -52.55
CA LYS A 16 -18.45 -21.83 -52.38
C LYS A 16 -19.14 -21.29 -51.13
N ARG A 17 -20.39 -21.75 -50.86
CA ARG A 17 -21.11 -21.38 -49.62
C ARG A 17 -20.40 -21.90 -48.35
N LYS A 18 -19.96 -23.17 -48.34
CA LYS A 18 -19.22 -23.76 -47.23
C LYS A 18 -17.90 -23.03 -46.98
N LYS A 19 -17.13 -22.68 -48.02
CA LYS A 19 -15.90 -21.88 -47.92
C LYS A 19 -16.15 -20.48 -47.32
N ARG A 20 -17.24 -19.82 -47.74
CA ARG A 20 -17.63 -18.51 -47.21
C ARG A 20 -18.01 -18.59 -45.71
N ILE A 21 -18.82 -19.57 -45.34
CA ILE A 21 -19.21 -19.80 -43.95
C ILE A 21 -17.98 -20.06 -43.07
N ARG A 22 -17.04 -20.92 -43.51
CA ARG A 22 -15.80 -21.19 -42.79
C ARG A 22 -14.95 -19.91 -42.57
N LYS A 23 -14.87 -19.05 -43.60
CA LYS A 23 -14.17 -17.76 -43.48
C LYS A 23 -14.82 -16.86 -42.43
N TRP A 24 -16.15 -16.76 -42.42
CA TRP A 24 -16.87 -15.96 -41.42
C TRP A 24 -16.73 -16.52 -40.02
N ILE A 25 -16.72 -17.84 -39.84
CA ILE A 25 -16.47 -18.49 -38.57
C ILE A 25 -15.05 -18.17 -38.09
N LEU A 26 -14.05 -18.29 -38.96
CA LEU A 26 -12.66 -17.97 -38.60
C LEU A 26 -12.48 -16.49 -38.20
N ILE A 27 -13.13 -15.57 -38.92
CA ILE A 27 -13.12 -14.14 -38.58
C ILE A 27 -13.79 -13.93 -37.20
N GLY A 28 -14.92 -14.55 -36.95
CA GLY A 28 -15.61 -14.48 -35.66
C GLY A 28 -14.75 -14.98 -34.51
N VAL A 29 -14.09 -16.12 -34.67
CA VAL A 29 -13.16 -16.66 -33.67
C VAL A 29 -11.98 -15.71 -33.45
N ALA A 30 -11.40 -15.16 -34.51
CA ALA A 30 -10.29 -14.21 -34.39
C ALA A 30 -10.69 -12.95 -33.61
N VAL A 31 -11.89 -12.40 -33.89
CA VAL A 31 -12.42 -11.24 -33.16
C VAL A 31 -12.59 -11.56 -31.66
N VAL A 32 -13.17 -12.72 -31.31
CA VAL A 32 -13.34 -13.13 -29.92
C VAL A 32 -11.99 -13.27 -29.20
N LEU A 33 -10.99 -13.84 -29.87
CA LEU A 33 -9.64 -13.96 -29.30
C LEU A 33 -9.00 -12.58 -29.05
N VAL A 34 -9.12 -11.65 -29.98
CA VAL A 34 -8.60 -10.27 -29.79
C VAL A 34 -9.28 -9.59 -28.61
N LEU A 35 -10.61 -9.71 -28.49
CA LEU A 35 -11.35 -9.14 -27.36
C LEU A 35 -10.95 -9.79 -26.04
N ALA A 36 -10.72 -11.10 -26.01
CA ALA A 36 -10.25 -11.80 -24.81
C ALA A 36 -8.84 -11.32 -24.37
N ILE A 37 -7.92 -11.17 -25.33
CA ILE A 37 -6.56 -10.64 -25.05
C ILE A 37 -6.66 -9.20 -24.51
N ALA A 38 -7.47 -8.35 -25.11
CA ALA A 38 -7.67 -6.98 -24.66
C ALA A 38 -8.24 -6.93 -23.24
N ALA A 39 -9.23 -7.77 -22.92
CA ALA A 39 -9.80 -7.84 -21.59
C ALA A 39 -8.78 -8.29 -20.54
N VAL A 40 -7.95 -9.30 -20.83
CA VAL A 40 -6.87 -9.75 -19.97
C VAL A 40 -5.82 -8.64 -19.77
N SER A 41 -5.45 -7.94 -20.84
CA SER A 41 -4.48 -6.83 -20.76
C SER A 41 -4.99 -5.70 -19.85
N ILE A 42 -6.25 -5.33 -19.95
CA ILE A 42 -6.87 -4.32 -19.07
C ILE A 42 -6.85 -4.82 -17.61
N PHE A 43 -7.25 -6.08 -17.38
CA PHE A 43 -7.26 -6.65 -16.03
C PHE A 43 -5.88 -6.63 -15.36
N LEU A 44 -4.81 -6.93 -16.11
CA LEU A 44 -3.44 -6.89 -15.63
C LEU A 44 -2.92 -5.46 -15.38
N GLN A 45 -3.62 -4.42 -15.79
CA GLN A 45 -3.24 -3.02 -15.56
C GLN A 45 -4.07 -2.35 -14.45
N LEU A 46 -5.07 -3.04 -13.90
CA LEU A 46 -5.97 -2.44 -12.90
C LEU A 46 -5.25 -2.10 -11.60
N TYR A 47 -4.21 -2.87 -11.21
CA TYR A 47 -3.41 -2.53 -10.03
C TYR A 47 -2.77 -1.14 -10.15
N LYS A 48 -2.24 -0.75 -11.33
CA LYS A 48 -1.65 0.59 -11.54
C LYS A 48 -2.66 1.70 -11.34
N TYR A 49 -3.89 1.51 -11.83
CA TYR A 49 -4.95 2.48 -11.62
C TYR A 49 -5.22 2.71 -10.12
N HIS A 50 -5.35 1.63 -9.35
CA HIS A 50 -5.60 1.74 -7.91
C HIS A 50 -4.38 2.26 -7.16
N TYR A 51 -3.18 1.84 -7.52
CA TYR A 51 -1.94 2.36 -6.97
C TYR A 51 -1.83 3.88 -7.15
N ASN A 52 -1.97 4.38 -8.38
CA ASN A 52 -1.90 5.81 -8.68
C ASN A 52 -3.00 6.60 -7.95
N LYS A 53 -4.17 6.02 -7.82
CA LYS A 53 -5.27 6.65 -7.07
C LYS A 53 -5.00 6.67 -5.56
N GLY A 54 -4.37 5.64 -5.01
CA GLY A 54 -3.86 5.62 -3.65
C GLY A 54 -2.87 6.74 -3.40
N ASN A 55 -1.95 6.93 -4.33
CA ASN A 55 -0.96 8.01 -4.31
C ASN A 55 -1.63 9.40 -4.31
N GLU A 56 -2.64 9.62 -5.15
CA GLU A 56 -3.40 10.88 -5.19
C GLU A 56 -4.10 11.18 -3.84
N TYR A 57 -4.65 10.16 -3.21
CA TYR A 57 -5.25 10.28 -1.88
C TYR A 57 -4.21 10.55 -0.80
N TYR A 58 -3.06 9.89 -0.85
CA TYR A 58 -1.95 10.11 0.08
C TYR A 58 -1.45 11.55 0.02
N ASP A 59 -1.18 12.07 -1.18
CA ASP A 59 -0.79 13.48 -1.43
C ASP A 59 -1.84 14.49 -0.92
N SER A 60 -3.09 14.06 -0.85
CA SER A 60 -4.22 14.86 -0.34
C SER A 60 -4.45 14.69 1.17
N TYR A 61 -3.54 14.01 1.89
CA TYR A 61 -3.65 13.67 3.31
C TYR A 61 -4.88 12.82 3.67
N LYS A 62 -5.44 12.10 2.70
CA LYS A 62 -6.56 11.17 2.88
C LYS A 62 -6.04 9.75 3.06
N TYR A 63 -5.32 9.54 4.15
CA TYR A 63 -4.56 8.30 4.38
C TYR A 63 -5.43 7.03 4.41
N SER A 64 -6.61 7.10 5.00
CA SER A 64 -7.55 5.96 5.01
C SER A 64 -8.03 5.58 3.59
N ASP A 65 -8.32 6.59 2.75
CA ASP A 65 -8.72 6.36 1.35
C ASP A 65 -7.53 5.82 0.54
N ALA A 66 -6.32 6.35 0.79
CA ALA A 66 -5.09 5.86 0.18
C ALA A 66 -4.85 4.38 0.50
N ALA A 67 -4.90 4.01 1.78
CA ALA A 67 -4.75 2.62 2.22
C ALA A 67 -5.79 1.69 1.57
N ALA A 68 -7.04 2.15 1.43
CA ALA A 68 -8.09 1.38 0.76
C ALA A 68 -7.78 1.14 -0.72
N GLU A 69 -7.24 2.12 -1.43
CA GLU A 69 -6.86 1.98 -2.84
C GLU A 69 -5.60 1.11 -3.02
N TYR A 70 -4.59 1.22 -2.14
CA TYR A 70 -3.42 0.32 -2.16
C TYR A 70 -3.82 -1.13 -1.90
N ASN A 71 -4.72 -1.40 -0.94
CA ASN A 71 -5.27 -2.74 -0.74
C ASN A 71 -6.00 -3.27 -1.99
N LYS A 72 -6.72 -2.41 -2.71
CA LYS A 72 -7.33 -2.80 -3.98
C LYS A 72 -6.26 -3.10 -5.03
N ALA A 73 -5.19 -2.31 -5.12
CA ALA A 73 -4.08 -2.58 -6.03
C ALA A 73 -3.50 -3.98 -5.80
N LEU A 74 -3.22 -4.34 -4.55
CA LEU A 74 -2.71 -5.67 -4.15
C LEU A 74 -3.72 -6.81 -4.40
N SER A 75 -4.99 -6.52 -4.60
CA SER A 75 -6.00 -7.54 -4.95
C SER A 75 -5.95 -7.98 -6.43
N TYR A 76 -5.19 -7.29 -7.26
CA TYR A 76 -4.95 -7.63 -8.66
C TYR A 76 -3.57 -8.29 -8.82
N PRO A 77 -3.32 -8.98 -9.94
CA PRO A 77 -1.99 -9.47 -10.23
C PRO A 77 -1.00 -8.31 -10.36
N VAL A 78 -0.07 -8.21 -9.42
CA VAL A 78 1.02 -7.23 -9.41
C VAL A 78 2.30 -7.95 -9.81
N PRO A 79 3.16 -7.38 -10.66
CA PRO A 79 4.51 -7.91 -10.89
C PRO A 79 5.35 -7.87 -9.62
N ASP A 80 6.18 -8.90 -9.38
CA ASP A 80 6.99 -9.08 -8.17
C ASP A 80 7.81 -7.81 -7.79
N GLY A 81 8.32 -7.08 -8.78
CA GLY A 81 9.11 -5.85 -8.54
C GLY A 81 8.28 -4.61 -8.14
N GLU A 82 6.96 -4.62 -8.31
CA GLU A 82 6.07 -3.48 -7.98
C GLU A 82 5.26 -3.72 -6.71
N GLU A 83 5.18 -4.96 -6.25
CA GLU A 83 4.36 -5.34 -5.09
C GLU A 83 4.89 -4.76 -3.80
N CYS A 84 6.20 -4.81 -3.56
CA CYS A 84 6.83 -4.27 -2.37
C CYS A 84 6.62 -2.76 -2.23
N ALA A 85 6.73 -2.01 -3.33
CA ALA A 85 6.46 -0.58 -3.33
C ALA A 85 5.01 -0.26 -2.94
N ILE A 86 4.04 -1.07 -3.38
CA ILE A 86 2.63 -0.89 -2.98
C ILE A 86 2.44 -1.21 -1.50
N LYS A 87 3.10 -2.26 -0.97
CA LYS A 87 3.06 -2.62 0.45
C LYS A 87 3.68 -1.54 1.34
N VAL A 88 4.83 -1.00 0.94
CA VAL A 88 5.45 0.16 1.62
C VAL A 88 4.48 1.33 1.69
N ASN A 89 3.89 1.74 0.57
CA ASN A 89 2.96 2.86 0.55
C ASN A 89 1.68 2.58 1.36
N LEU A 90 1.21 1.33 1.39
CA LEU A 90 0.08 0.92 2.22
C LEU A 90 0.41 1.06 3.71
N VAL A 91 1.59 0.62 4.13
CA VAL A 91 2.06 0.75 5.52
C VAL A 91 2.19 2.22 5.89
N LEU A 92 2.86 3.03 5.06
CA LEU A 92 2.98 4.48 5.29
C LEU A 92 1.60 5.15 5.42
N ALA A 93 0.62 4.77 4.59
CA ALA A 93 -0.74 5.30 4.70
C ALA A 93 -1.46 4.87 5.99
N LYS A 94 -1.21 3.66 6.49
CA LYS A 94 -1.80 3.17 7.74
C LYS A 94 -1.24 3.90 8.97
N ILE A 95 0.05 4.23 8.98
CA ILE A 95 0.72 4.84 10.13
C ILE A 95 0.76 6.38 10.10
N ALA A 96 0.49 7.00 8.95
CA ALA A 96 0.63 8.45 8.72
C ALA A 96 -0.17 9.36 9.68
N SER A 97 -1.19 8.84 10.35
CA SER A 97 -2.00 9.59 11.32
C SER A 97 -1.68 9.26 12.78
N VAL A 98 -0.72 8.36 13.03
CA VAL A 98 -0.35 7.92 14.38
C VAL A 98 0.81 8.78 14.89
N ASN A 99 0.64 9.37 16.07
CA ASN A 99 1.74 10.03 16.77
C ASN A 99 2.38 9.06 17.74
N PHE A 100 3.50 8.47 17.34
CA PHE A 100 4.21 7.45 18.12
C PHE A 100 4.92 7.98 19.36
N ASP A 101 5.22 9.29 19.42
CA ASP A 101 5.87 9.90 20.60
C ASP A 101 4.90 10.11 21.77
N ASN A 102 3.59 10.11 21.47
CA ASN A 102 2.57 10.33 22.48
C ASN A 102 1.34 9.50 22.20
N VAL A 103 1.50 8.17 22.31
CA VAL A 103 0.37 7.23 22.18
C VAL A 103 -0.39 7.21 23.50
N PRO A 104 -1.70 7.55 23.53
CA PRO A 104 -2.51 7.42 24.73
C PRO A 104 -2.52 5.97 25.24
N GLU A 105 -2.53 5.78 26.57
CA GLU A 105 -2.56 4.43 27.16
C GLU A 105 -3.74 3.59 26.66
N ALA A 106 -4.89 4.22 26.43
CA ALA A 106 -6.08 3.55 25.89
C ALA A 106 -5.88 3.00 24.47
N ASP A 107 -5.02 3.63 23.66
CA ASP A 107 -4.79 3.29 22.25
C ASP A 107 -3.50 2.46 22.07
N LEU A 108 -2.75 2.23 23.16
CA LEU A 108 -1.43 1.61 23.11
C LEU A 108 -1.47 0.19 22.57
N SER A 109 -2.44 -0.63 23.02
CA SER A 109 -2.61 -2.00 22.53
C SER A 109 -2.94 -2.04 21.04
N ASP A 110 -3.88 -1.20 20.61
CA ASP A 110 -4.31 -1.14 19.20
C ASP A 110 -3.18 -0.64 18.28
N THR A 111 -2.34 0.28 18.80
CA THR A 111 -1.17 0.78 18.07
C THR A 111 -0.09 -0.29 17.95
N ILE A 112 0.16 -1.07 19.00
CA ILE A 112 1.09 -2.21 18.98
C ILE A 112 0.63 -3.26 17.95
N ASP A 113 -0.66 -3.58 17.94
CA ASP A 113 -1.24 -4.54 16.98
C ASP A 113 -1.14 -4.01 15.54
N LEU A 114 -1.43 -2.72 15.31
CA LEU A 114 -1.26 -2.07 14.01
C LEU A 114 0.17 -2.16 13.49
N LEU A 115 1.18 -1.89 14.35
CA LEU A 115 2.59 -2.02 13.97
C LEU A 115 2.97 -3.46 13.64
N GLY A 116 2.48 -4.42 14.43
CA GLY A 116 2.66 -5.84 14.14
C GLY A 116 2.13 -6.24 12.77
N ASP A 117 0.91 -5.83 12.45
CA ASP A 117 0.28 -6.07 11.14
C ASP A 117 1.06 -5.41 9.99
N CYS A 118 1.60 -4.21 10.21
CA CYS A 118 2.41 -3.50 9.23
C CYS A 118 3.74 -4.21 8.96
N ILE A 119 4.42 -4.68 10.00
CA ILE A 119 5.65 -5.47 9.91
C ILE A 119 5.39 -6.78 9.17
N ASP A 120 4.31 -7.48 9.50
CA ASP A 120 3.94 -8.72 8.83
C ASP A 120 3.67 -8.50 7.35
N LEU A 121 2.96 -7.44 6.99
CA LEU A 121 2.68 -7.07 5.60
C LEU A 121 3.96 -6.79 4.80
N LEU A 122 4.94 -6.10 5.40
CA LEU A 122 6.24 -5.85 4.75
C LEU A 122 7.06 -7.13 4.56
N CYS A 123 6.87 -8.14 5.44
CA CYS A 123 7.55 -9.42 5.32
C CYS A 123 6.88 -10.40 4.36
N GLU A 124 5.65 -10.14 3.93
CA GLU A 124 4.98 -10.97 2.92
C GLU A 124 5.75 -10.95 1.61
N ASP A 125 5.78 -12.09 0.92
CA ASP A 125 6.45 -12.29 -0.37
C ASP A 125 7.96 -11.95 -0.36
N GLY A 126 8.57 -11.83 0.84
CA GLY A 126 10.00 -11.60 1.00
C GLY A 126 10.45 -10.17 0.70
N CYS A 127 9.55 -9.19 0.69
CA CYS A 127 9.93 -7.78 0.53
C CYS A 127 10.90 -7.36 1.63
N ALA A 128 10.59 -7.68 2.89
CA ALA A 128 11.49 -7.60 4.04
C ALA A 128 11.62 -8.96 4.74
N HIS A 129 12.59 -9.14 5.63
CA HIS A 129 12.77 -10.34 6.45
C HIS A 129 12.85 -9.99 7.94
N LYS A 130 12.28 -10.86 8.79
CA LYS A 130 12.23 -10.68 10.26
C LYS A 130 13.57 -10.91 10.97
N ASN A 131 14.52 -11.63 10.37
CA ASN A 131 15.71 -12.16 11.05
C ASN A 131 17.00 -11.64 10.43
N ASP A 132 17.28 -10.35 10.50
CA ASP A 132 18.54 -9.73 10.03
C ASP A 132 19.03 -10.13 8.61
N GLU A 133 18.24 -10.93 7.90
CA GLU A 133 18.44 -11.21 6.47
C GLU A 133 17.80 -10.07 5.68
N ASN A 134 18.50 -9.58 4.67
CA ASN A 134 17.95 -8.53 3.82
C ASN A 134 16.83 -9.10 2.95
N GLY A 135 15.66 -8.46 2.98
CA GLY A 135 14.62 -8.66 2.00
C GLY A 135 15.07 -8.28 0.58
N HIS A 136 14.28 -8.60 -0.41
CA HIS A 136 14.63 -8.22 -1.79
C HIS A 136 14.31 -6.74 -2.11
N ASP A 137 13.64 -6.02 -1.21
CA ASP A 137 13.38 -4.59 -1.28
C ASP A 137 13.98 -3.87 -0.08
N SER A 138 14.93 -2.96 -0.33
CA SER A 138 15.65 -2.25 0.73
C SER A 138 14.77 -1.27 1.47
N THR A 139 13.80 -0.64 0.80
CA THR A 139 12.88 0.33 1.42
C THR A 139 11.90 -0.37 2.36
N ALA A 140 11.40 -1.54 1.95
CA ALA A 140 10.57 -2.37 2.82
C ALA A 140 11.34 -2.85 4.05
N GLN A 141 12.62 -3.22 3.88
CA GLN A 141 13.49 -3.65 4.98
C GLN A 141 13.75 -2.51 5.97
N GLU A 142 14.14 -1.33 5.49
CA GLU A 142 14.40 -0.16 6.31
C GLU A 142 13.15 0.25 7.12
N LEU A 143 12.00 0.34 6.44
CA LEU A 143 10.74 0.67 7.10
C LEU A 143 10.37 -0.37 8.16
N LYS A 144 10.51 -1.66 7.86
CA LYS A 144 10.28 -2.75 8.82
C LYS A 144 11.17 -2.63 10.05
N ASP A 145 12.47 -2.38 9.87
CA ASP A 145 13.44 -2.28 10.97
C ASP A 145 13.11 -1.10 11.90
N GLU A 146 12.61 0.01 11.36
CA GLU A 146 12.16 1.14 12.16
C GLU A 146 10.85 0.85 12.91
N LEU A 147 9.88 0.22 12.25
CA LEU A 147 8.64 -0.16 12.91
C LEU A 147 8.89 -1.13 14.07
N GLU A 148 9.88 -2.03 13.95
CA GLU A 148 10.29 -2.92 15.05
C GLU A 148 10.85 -2.14 16.25
N GLN A 149 11.66 -1.11 16.01
CA GLN A 149 12.18 -0.28 17.10
C GLN A 149 11.07 0.50 17.82
N ILE A 150 10.11 1.04 17.08
CA ILE A 150 8.95 1.71 17.67
C ILE A 150 8.09 0.71 18.46
N LEU A 151 7.83 -0.46 17.87
CA LEU A 151 7.06 -1.52 18.51
C LEU A 151 7.69 -1.95 19.86
N GLU A 152 9.01 -2.07 19.94
CA GLU A 152 9.73 -2.41 21.18
C GLU A 152 9.53 -1.33 22.23
N LYS A 153 9.69 -0.04 21.87
CA LYS A 153 9.45 1.09 22.78
C LYS A 153 8.01 1.11 23.33
N LEU A 154 7.01 0.89 22.47
CA LEU A 154 5.61 0.90 22.91
C LEU A 154 5.28 -0.29 23.81
N LYS A 155 5.88 -1.45 23.59
CA LYS A 155 5.75 -2.62 24.48
C LYS A 155 6.36 -2.35 25.85
N GLU A 156 7.56 -1.76 25.92
CA GLU A 156 8.15 -1.34 27.18
C GLU A 156 7.29 -0.33 27.95
N GLN A 157 6.69 0.63 27.25
CA GLN A 157 5.73 1.58 27.83
C GLN A 157 4.50 0.85 28.39
N GLN A 158 3.97 -0.13 27.67
CA GLN A 158 2.82 -0.93 28.09
C GLN A 158 3.11 -1.75 29.36
N GLU A 159 4.29 -2.36 29.44
CA GLU A 159 4.73 -3.10 30.63
C GLU A 159 4.89 -2.20 31.87
N GLN A 160 5.41 -0.99 31.68
CA GLN A 160 5.57 -0.02 32.77
C GLN A 160 4.24 0.48 33.32
N SER A 161 3.22 0.67 32.44
CA SER A 161 1.90 1.09 32.87
C SER A 161 1.12 -0.02 33.60
N GLN A 162 1.37 -1.28 33.28
CA GLN A 162 0.74 -2.44 33.93
C GLN A 162 1.45 -2.86 35.23
N GLY A 163 2.76 -2.59 35.38
CA GLY A 163 3.55 -2.95 36.56
C GLY A 163 3.32 -2.07 37.78
N GLY A 164 2.57 -0.97 37.67
CA GLY A 164 2.30 -0.04 38.76
C GLY A 164 1.12 -0.39 39.65
N SER A 165 0.43 -1.51 39.47
CA SER A 165 -0.82 -1.84 40.15
C SER A 165 -0.71 -2.93 41.25
N ASP A 166 0.49 -3.43 41.57
CA ASP A 166 0.67 -4.53 42.54
C ASP A 166 1.66 -4.23 43.64
N SER A 167 1.54 -3.08 44.33
CA SER A 167 2.13 -2.92 45.67
C SER A 167 1.55 -1.70 46.35
N ASP A 168 0.44 -1.83 47.04
CA ASP A 168 0.07 -1.09 48.24
C ASP A 168 -1.13 -1.76 48.94
N GLU A 169 -0.82 -2.81 49.72
CA GLU A 169 -1.54 -3.08 50.97
C GLU A 169 -0.56 -2.97 52.13
N ASP A 170 -1.00 -2.13 53.10
CA ASP A 170 -0.48 -1.97 54.46
C ASP A 170 0.77 -1.11 54.69
N GLN A 171 0.53 0.19 55.00
CA GLN A 171 0.94 0.70 56.29
C GLN A 171 0.25 2.02 56.67
N ASP A 172 -0.64 1.90 57.67
CA ASP A 172 -1.15 2.93 58.56
C ASP A 172 0.03 3.72 59.21
N ASN A 173 0.07 5.05 59.11
CA ASN A 173 0.37 5.92 60.24
C ASN A 173 0.14 7.43 59.98
N THR A 174 -0.69 7.99 60.84
CA THR A 174 -0.89 9.34 61.33
C THR A 174 0.09 10.46 60.99
N GLY A 175 -0.48 11.60 60.52
CA GLY A 175 -0.24 12.93 61.11
C GLY A 175 0.84 13.79 60.48
N ASP A 176 0.55 14.87 59.87
CA ASP A 176 0.66 16.25 60.37
C ASP A 176 0.53 17.27 59.24
N GLU A 177 -0.15 18.34 59.52
CA GLU A 177 -0.38 19.49 58.65
C GLU A 177 0.91 20.28 58.44
N THR A 178 1.13 20.84 57.25
CA THR A 178 1.59 22.25 57.08
C THR A 178 1.53 22.69 55.60
N GLU A 179 1.01 23.86 55.48
CA GLU A 179 0.77 24.83 54.42
C GLU A 179 1.82 25.03 53.28
N GLU A 180 1.28 25.38 52.14
CA GLU A 180 1.69 26.38 51.12
C GLU A 180 3.17 26.47 50.69
N ASP A 181 3.44 26.30 49.42
CA ASP A 181 3.93 27.43 48.63
C ASP A 181 3.74 27.24 47.11
N THR A 182 3.07 28.22 46.50
CA THR A 182 2.94 28.48 45.08
C THR A 182 4.29 28.85 44.48
N ARG A 183 4.75 28.11 43.45
CA ARG A 183 5.72 28.69 42.55
C ARG A 183 5.49 28.25 41.10
N SER A 184 4.93 29.16 40.33
CA SER A 184 5.05 29.23 38.87
C SER A 184 6.52 29.03 38.44
N GLY A 185 6.73 28.02 37.60
CA GLY A 185 7.93 27.87 36.80
C GLY A 185 7.53 27.69 35.38
N GLU A 186 7.57 28.78 34.60
CA GLU A 186 7.62 28.71 33.15
C GLU A 186 8.92 27.98 32.78
N GLY A 187 8.78 26.70 32.41
CA GLY A 187 9.84 25.95 31.75
C GLY A 187 9.57 26.01 30.25
N GLU A 188 10.38 26.77 29.53
CA GLU A 188 10.53 26.63 28.09
C GLU A 188 10.88 25.15 27.80
N ALA A 189 9.92 24.41 27.26
CA ALA A 189 10.17 23.11 26.69
C ALA A 189 10.89 23.33 25.35
N THR A 190 12.22 23.31 25.38
CA THR A 190 13.01 22.96 24.20
C THR A 190 12.72 21.50 23.90
N THR A 191 11.80 21.26 22.98
CA THR A 191 11.53 19.95 22.39
C THR A 191 12.77 19.56 21.59
N GLU A 192 13.71 18.85 22.22
CA GLU A 192 14.67 18.06 21.47
C GLU A 192 13.86 16.94 20.83
N GLN A 193 13.65 17.06 19.50
CA GLN A 193 13.02 16.00 18.71
C GLN A 193 13.82 14.71 18.90
N ASP A 194 13.13 13.63 19.31
CA ASP A 194 13.71 12.30 19.41
C ASP A 194 14.34 11.93 18.06
N PRO A 195 15.56 11.40 18.01
CA PRO A 195 16.19 10.93 16.78
C PRO A 195 15.32 9.99 15.94
N SER A 196 14.44 9.22 16.57
CA SER A 196 13.50 8.30 15.88
C SER A 196 12.37 9.02 15.15
N GLU A 197 11.83 10.12 15.71
CA GLU A 197 10.83 10.97 15.05
C GLU A 197 11.39 11.54 13.75
N LYS A 198 12.63 12.03 13.80
CA LYS A 198 13.31 12.58 12.63
C LYS A 198 13.58 11.53 11.56
N GLN A 199 13.87 10.28 11.95
CA GLN A 199 14.05 9.17 11.04
C GLN A 199 12.73 8.81 10.33
N ILE A 200 11.61 8.76 11.05
CA ILE A 200 10.28 8.49 10.47
C ILE A 200 9.86 9.61 9.50
N GLU A 201 10.07 10.88 9.90
CA GLU A 201 9.82 12.02 8.98
C GLU A 201 10.71 11.95 7.73
N ASP A 202 11.98 11.55 7.88
CA ASP A 202 12.90 11.37 6.77
C ASP A 202 12.48 10.22 5.84
N ILE A 203 11.98 9.09 6.36
CA ILE A 203 11.46 7.98 5.55
C ILE A 203 10.15 8.32 4.88
N ILE A 204 9.20 8.96 5.59
CA ILE A 204 7.97 9.47 4.99
C ILE A 204 8.33 10.44 3.87
N ARG A 205 9.30 11.31 4.08
CA ARG A 205 9.76 12.28 3.09
C ARG A 205 10.49 11.62 1.92
N ASP A 206 11.32 10.61 2.17
CA ASP A 206 12.06 9.90 1.13
C ASP A 206 11.16 8.91 0.38
N GLY A 207 10.24 8.23 1.06
CA GLY A 207 9.16 7.45 0.43
C GLY A 207 8.28 8.33 -0.46
N THR A 208 7.97 9.55 -0.01
CA THR A 208 7.23 10.54 -0.82
C THR A 208 8.04 11.00 -2.03
N LYS A 209 9.37 11.15 -1.92
CA LYS A 209 10.25 11.52 -3.05
C LYS A 209 10.38 10.38 -4.07
N GLU A 210 10.57 9.15 -3.60
CA GLU A 210 10.62 7.96 -4.47
C GLU A 210 9.30 7.81 -5.23
N HIS A 211 8.21 8.03 -4.52
CA HIS A 211 6.85 8.07 -5.05
C HIS A 211 6.69 9.16 -6.12
N ASN A 212 7.14 10.38 -5.86
CA ASN A 212 7.08 11.46 -6.83
C ASN A 212 8.00 11.20 -8.03
N ARG A 213 9.14 10.53 -7.84
CA ARG A 213 10.05 10.14 -8.91
C ARG A 213 9.44 9.09 -9.82
N SER A 214 8.81 8.05 -9.28
CA SER A 214 8.08 7.04 -10.09
C SER A 214 6.92 7.67 -10.86
N ARG A 215 6.27 8.70 -10.29
CA ARG A 215 5.20 9.44 -10.95
C ARG A 215 5.73 10.33 -12.09
N GLU A 216 6.89 10.96 -11.95
CA GLU A 216 7.53 11.75 -13.01
C GLU A 216 7.97 10.86 -14.18
N GLU A 217 8.46 9.65 -13.92
CA GLU A 217 8.81 8.69 -14.94
C GLU A 217 7.58 8.17 -15.69
N ASP A 218 6.45 7.92 -15.00
CA ASP A 218 5.20 7.46 -15.62
C ASP A 218 4.45 8.60 -16.38
N THR A 219 4.56 9.85 -15.94
CA THR A 219 3.98 11.01 -16.65
C THR A 219 4.83 11.47 -17.83
N GLY A 220 6.10 11.11 -17.90
CA GLY A 220 7.01 11.43 -19.01
C GLY A 220 6.60 10.79 -20.33
N GLU A 221 5.88 9.68 -20.31
CA GLU A 221 5.45 8.95 -21.51
C GLU A 221 4.08 9.39 -22.04
N TYR A 222 3.27 10.11 -21.24
CA TYR A 222 1.92 10.55 -21.61
C TYR A 222 1.83 11.96 -22.20
N ASN A 223 2.91 12.75 -22.20
CA ASN A 223 2.88 14.15 -22.69
C ASN A 223 3.09 14.33 -24.20
N TYR A 224 3.01 13.25 -25.03
CA TYR A 224 3.21 13.39 -26.46
C TYR A 224 1.93 13.62 -27.31
N TYR A 225 0.77 13.81 -26.68
CA TYR A 225 -0.45 14.24 -27.39
C TYR A 225 -1.04 15.53 -26.83
N GLY A 226 -0.21 16.55 -26.69
CA GLY A 226 -0.65 17.93 -26.47
C GLY A 226 -1.29 18.48 -27.74
N GLY A 227 -2.60 18.37 -27.84
CA GLY A 227 -3.38 19.01 -28.88
C GLY A 227 -3.17 20.50 -28.89
N LYS A 228 -2.83 21.06 -30.06
CA LYS A 228 -2.79 22.49 -30.32
C LYS A 228 -4.13 23.10 -30.02
N SER A 229 -4.16 24.01 -29.05
CA SER A 229 -5.28 24.96 -28.89
C SER A 229 -5.17 26.05 -29.97
N TRP A 230 -6.24 26.25 -30.64
CA TRP A 230 -6.49 27.43 -31.48
C TRP A 230 -7.05 28.55 -30.61
#